data_1bc94176fb021e90cabf00b89a636bc9
#
_entry.id   1bc94176fb021e90cabf00b89a636bc9
#
_cell.length_a   1.000
_cell.length_b   1.000
_cell.length_c   1.000
_cell.angle_alpha   90.00
_cell.angle_beta   90.00
_cell.angle_gamma   90.00
#
_symmetry.space_group_name_H-M   'P 1'
#
loop_
_entity.id
_entity.type
_entity.pdbx_description
1 polymer ?
#
loop_
_entity_poly.entity_id
_entity_poly.type
_entity_poly.pdbx_seq_one_letter_code
_entity_poly.pdbx_strand_id
1 'polypeptide(L)'
;FRYECLCCGEEVYIAATNSTKKAPHFRHRRGNSDRECELYLGSTGIAGALNAAQKRTHSRTEIYFDIKQKIFYAAVSFPKEKLQEFEDKSCILEFHSTYNSPPYEKVRINHQNFAPDSMVQFPLKLTTNDCYITISGANYRSHYEILSNNDFPTFFKITLGENSGNFARRIVGGKIYTNTSYYIIAKDQKIIQKIVDLGENIAISA
;
A
#
# COMPACT_ATOMS: atom_id res chain seq x y z
N PHE A 1 19.87 16.71 3.52
CA PHE A 1 19.31 15.36 3.39
C PHE A 1 18.35 15.37 2.19
N ARG A 2 18.43 14.35 1.33
CA ARG A 2 17.49 14.11 0.25
C ARG A 2 16.53 13.03 0.73
N TYR A 3 15.23 13.30 0.62
CA TYR A 3 14.19 12.34 0.98
C TYR A 3 13.54 11.80 -0.28
N GLU A 4 13.24 10.52 -0.30
CA GLU A 4 12.58 9.85 -1.41
C GLU A 4 11.23 9.28 -0.95
N CYS A 5 10.24 9.32 -1.84
CA CYS A 5 8.93 8.73 -1.58
C CYS A 5 9.07 7.21 -1.51
N LEU A 6 8.57 6.59 -0.45
CA LEU A 6 8.62 5.13 -0.26
C LEU A 6 7.79 4.35 -1.29
N CYS A 7 6.82 5.01 -1.94
CA CYS A 7 5.98 4.39 -2.94
C CYS A 7 6.59 4.44 -4.33
N CYS A 8 6.98 5.64 -4.81
CA CYS A 8 7.43 5.83 -6.19
C CYS A 8 8.93 6.16 -6.35
N GLY A 9 9.69 6.32 -5.27
CA GLY A 9 11.11 6.67 -5.29
C GLY A 9 11.40 8.12 -5.70
N GLU A 10 10.38 8.93 -6.00
CA GLU A 10 10.59 10.35 -6.33
C GLU A 10 11.06 11.17 -5.12
N GLU A 11 11.82 12.21 -5.42
CA GLU A 11 12.26 13.16 -4.40
C GLU A 11 11.08 13.87 -3.74
N VAL A 12 11.03 13.82 -2.42
CA VAL A 12 10.05 14.52 -1.60
C VAL A 12 10.72 15.51 -0.66
N TYR A 13 9.98 16.50 -0.22
CA TYR A 13 10.44 17.48 0.76
C TYR A 13 9.47 17.59 1.93
N ILE A 14 10.00 18.01 3.08
CA ILE A 14 9.17 18.27 4.26
C ILE A 14 8.46 19.61 4.06
N ALA A 15 7.13 19.57 4.03
CA ALA A 15 6.28 20.74 3.95
C ALA A 15 5.68 21.09 5.31
N ALA A 16 5.25 22.33 5.48
CA ALA A 16 4.57 22.83 6.67
C ALA A 16 5.42 22.84 7.97
N THR A 17 6.77 22.86 7.86
CA THR A 17 7.68 22.90 9.02
C THR A 17 7.44 24.08 9.96
N ASN A 18 7.00 25.22 9.44
CA ASN A 18 6.71 26.44 10.21
C ASN A 18 5.21 26.76 10.29
N SER A 19 4.34 25.80 10.01
CA SER A 19 2.90 26.04 10.02
C SER A 19 2.29 25.78 11.38
N THR A 20 1.53 26.74 11.90
CA THR A 20 0.71 26.56 13.10
C THR A 20 -0.61 25.83 12.83
N LYS A 21 -1.00 25.68 11.53
CA LYS A 21 -2.27 25.08 11.10
C LYS A 21 -2.17 23.65 10.60
N LYS A 22 -0.96 23.19 10.23
CA LYS A 22 -0.73 21.86 9.67
C LYS A 22 0.53 21.24 10.25
N ALA A 23 0.48 19.97 10.60
CA ALA A 23 1.66 19.22 10.98
C ALA A 23 2.66 19.11 9.82
N PRO A 24 3.97 19.05 10.08
CA PRO A 24 4.97 18.73 9.08
C PRO A 24 4.65 17.41 8.39
N HIS A 25 4.77 17.38 7.07
CA HIS A 25 4.48 16.20 6.25
C HIS A 25 5.37 16.17 5.01
N PHE A 26 5.60 14.99 4.44
CA PHE A 26 6.31 14.86 3.17
C PHE A 26 5.42 15.18 1.99
N ARG A 27 6.00 15.84 0.98
CA ARG A 27 5.31 16.24 -0.24
C ARG A 27 6.19 16.04 -1.46
N HIS A 28 5.61 15.52 -2.56
CA HIS A 28 6.27 15.48 -3.87
C HIS A 28 6.52 16.89 -4.41
N ARG A 29 7.61 17.06 -5.16
CA ARG A 29 7.89 18.33 -5.83
C ARG A 29 6.88 18.58 -6.95
N ARG A 30 6.54 19.85 -7.19
CA ARG A 30 5.71 20.25 -8.32
C ARG A 30 6.45 19.91 -9.62
N GLY A 31 5.76 19.26 -10.55
CA GLY A 31 6.30 18.88 -11.85
C GLY A 31 6.98 17.52 -11.91
N ASN A 32 7.38 16.95 -10.76
CA ASN A 32 7.93 15.59 -10.66
C ASN A 32 6.94 14.61 -10.02
N SER A 33 5.66 14.94 -10.03
CA SER A 33 4.67 14.12 -9.37
C SER A 33 4.26 12.97 -10.27
N ASP A 34 4.65 11.77 -9.88
CA ASP A 34 4.06 10.55 -10.41
C ASP A 34 2.59 10.51 -9.96
N ARG A 35 1.68 10.74 -10.91
CA ARG A 35 0.24 10.70 -10.66
C ARG A 35 -0.25 9.32 -10.25
N GLU A 36 0.57 8.30 -10.43
CA GLU A 36 0.29 6.92 -10.08
C GLU A 36 0.77 6.57 -8.67
N CYS A 37 1.53 7.43 -8.03
CA CYS A 37 1.96 7.24 -6.67
C CYS A 37 0.77 7.27 -5.70
N GLU A 38 0.58 6.20 -4.94
CA GLU A 38 -0.51 6.11 -3.94
C GLU A 38 -0.39 7.15 -2.83
N LEU A 39 0.84 7.61 -2.55
CA LEU A 39 1.12 8.63 -1.57
C LEU A 39 1.05 10.05 -2.16
N TYR A 40 0.80 10.17 -3.47
CA TYR A 40 0.62 11.47 -4.12
C TYR A 40 -0.78 12.03 -3.85
N LEU A 41 -0.83 13.11 -3.09
CA LEU A 41 -2.09 13.75 -2.69
C LEU A 41 -2.55 14.87 -3.65
N GLY A 42 -1.82 15.07 -4.74
CA GLY A 42 -2.12 16.12 -5.70
C GLY A 42 -1.89 17.55 -5.16
N SER A 43 -2.33 18.53 -5.91
CA SER A 43 -2.18 19.95 -5.55
C SER A 43 -3.03 20.36 -4.34
N THR A 44 -4.03 19.60 -3.98
CA THR A 44 -4.95 19.91 -2.86
C THR A 44 -4.37 19.55 -1.50
N GLY A 45 -3.37 18.67 -1.44
CA GLY A 45 -2.69 18.29 -0.19
C GLY A 45 -3.59 17.70 0.89
N ILE A 46 -4.79 17.25 0.55
CA ILE A 46 -5.75 16.68 1.49
C ILE A 46 -5.83 15.17 1.23
N ALA A 47 -5.31 14.38 2.17
CA ALA A 47 -5.49 12.93 2.17
C ALA A 47 -6.99 12.61 2.15
N GLY A 48 -7.44 11.88 1.13
CA GLY A 48 -8.85 11.53 0.96
C GLY A 48 -9.69 12.49 0.11
N ALA A 49 -9.12 13.61 -0.35
CA ALA A 49 -9.81 14.56 -1.24
C ALA A 49 -9.77 14.17 -2.72
N LEU A 50 -9.14 13.06 -3.08
CA LEU A 50 -9.34 12.50 -4.41
C LEU A 50 -10.81 12.08 -4.52
N ASN A 51 -11.55 12.77 -5.38
CA ASN A 51 -12.91 12.36 -5.69
C ASN A 51 -12.89 10.95 -6.32
N ALA A 52 -14.04 10.29 -6.40
CA ALA A 52 -14.13 8.94 -6.94
C ALA A 52 -13.58 8.82 -8.38
N ALA A 53 -13.69 9.90 -9.17
CA ALA A 53 -13.15 9.95 -10.54
C ALA A 53 -11.62 9.99 -10.54
N GLN A 54 -11.00 10.78 -9.67
CA GLN A 54 -9.53 10.84 -9.56
C GLN A 54 -8.94 9.52 -9.03
N LYS A 55 -9.65 8.84 -8.12
CA LYS A 55 -9.22 7.50 -7.66
C LYS A 55 -9.28 6.44 -8.76
N ARG A 56 -10.19 6.59 -9.74
CA ARG A 56 -10.33 5.67 -10.87
C ARG A 56 -9.26 5.85 -11.95
N THR A 57 -8.52 6.96 -11.96
CA THR A 57 -7.46 7.20 -12.97
C THR A 57 -6.09 6.66 -12.55
N HIS A 58 -5.97 6.10 -11.35
CA HIS A 58 -4.69 5.63 -10.81
C HIS A 58 -4.70 4.12 -10.66
N SER A 59 -3.59 3.49 -11.02
CA SER A 59 -3.32 2.11 -10.65
C SER A 59 -3.35 1.99 -9.13
N ARG A 60 -3.95 0.92 -8.61
CA ARG A 60 -4.10 0.70 -7.18
C ARG A 60 -3.40 -0.57 -6.77
N THR A 61 -2.62 -0.47 -5.72
CA THR A 61 -2.08 -1.63 -5.02
C THR A 61 -2.43 -1.54 -3.55
N GLU A 62 -3.04 -2.58 -3.03
CA GLU A 62 -3.39 -2.71 -1.62
C GLU A 62 -2.78 -3.98 -1.06
N ILE A 63 -2.30 -3.93 0.17
CA ILE A 63 -1.75 -5.09 0.86
C ILE A 63 -2.80 -5.68 1.77
N TYR A 64 -2.98 -6.99 1.67
CA TYR A 64 -3.90 -7.78 2.48
C TYR A 64 -3.15 -8.86 3.24
N PHE A 65 -3.70 -9.24 4.37
CA PHE A 65 -3.30 -10.40 5.14
C PHE A 65 -4.47 -11.37 5.26
N ASP A 66 -4.27 -12.61 4.81
CA ASP A 66 -5.20 -13.70 5.06
C ASP A 66 -4.94 -14.24 6.47
N ILE A 67 -5.87 -13.94 7.38
CA ILE A 67 -5.75 -14.30 8.80
C ILE A 67 -5.75 -15.82 8.99
N LYS A 68 -6.49 -16.54 8.15
CA LYS A 68 -6.63 -18.00 8.23
C LYS A 68 -5.41 -18.72 7.66
N GLN A 69 -4.96 -18.31 6.48
CA GLN A 69 -3.81 -18.93 5.80
C GLN A 69 -2.47 -18.38 6.28
N LYS A 70 -2.46 -17.24 6.98
CA LYS A 70 -1.25 -16.51 7.42
C LYS A 70 -0.36 -16.08 6.24
N ILE A 71 -0.96 -15.69 5.12
CA ILE A 71 -0.29 -15.27 3.89
C ILE A 71 -0.62 -13.80 3.61
N PHE A 72 0.39 -13.04 3.19
CA PHE A 72 0.21 -11.69 2.68
C PHE A 72 -0.05 -11.72 1.18
N TYR A 73 -0.90 -10.80 0.72
CA TYR A 73 -1.26 -10.63 -0.67
C TYR A 73 -1.09 -9.16 -1.08
N ALA A 74 -0.59 -8.94 -2.30
CA ALA A 74 -0.77 -7.67 -2.99
C ALA A 74 -2.00 -7.79 -3.90
N ALA A 75 -2.96 -6.89 -3.75
CA ALA A 75 -4.09 -6.76 -4.65
C ALA A 75 -3.84 -5.57 -5.57
N VAL A 76 -3.75 -5.81 -6.87
CA VAL A 76 -3.40 -4.82 -7.89
C VAL A 76 -4.58 -4.60 -8.83
N SER A 77 -4.89 -3.34 -9.15
CA SER A 77 -5.88 -3.00 -10.18
C SER A 77 -5.36 -1.91 -11.10
N PHE A 78 -5.85 -1.93 -12.32
CA PHE A 78 -5.54 -0.94 -13.34
C PHE A 78 -6.84 -0.31 -13.86
N PRO A 79 -6.89 1.05 -13.99
CA PRO A 79 -7.95 1.70 -14.75
C PRO A 79 -7.92 1.25 -16.21
N LYS A 80 -9.06 1.36 -16.90
CA LYS A 80 -9.21 0.88 -18.28
C LYS A 80 -8.13 1.43 -19.22
N GLU A 81 -7.88 2.74 -19.15
CA GLU A 81 -6.91 3.43 -20.02
C GLU A 81 -5.49 2.94 -19.76
N LYS A 82 -5.13 2.71 -18.49
CA LYS A 82 -3.81 2.21 -18.11
C LYS A 82 -3.61 0.74 -18.47
N LEU A 83 -4.65 -0.06 -18.29
CA LEU A 83 -4.61 -1.47 -18.69
C LEU A 83 -4.34 -1.59 -20.19
N GLN A 84 -5.05 -0.80 -21.01
CA GLN A 84 -4.82 -0.77 -22.45
C GLN A 84 -3.41 -0.29 -22.80
N GLU A 85 -2.93 0.82 -22.19
CA GLU A 85 -1.57 1.32 -22.42
C GLU A 85 -0.51 0.27 -22.11
N PHE A 86 -0.65 -0.46 -20.99
CA PHE A 86 0.32 -1.47 -20.58
C PHE A 86 0.25 -2.73 -21.46
N GLU A 87 -0.94 -3.10 -21.93
CA GLU A 87 -1.12 -4.19 -22.88
C GLU A 87 -0.46 -3.88 -24.22
N ASP A 88 -0.69 -2.68 -24.78
CA ASP A 88 -0.11 -2.22 -26.04
C ASP A 88 1.42 -2.21 -26.00
N LYS A 89 1.99 -1.84 -24.84
CA LYS A 89 3.44 -1.85 -24.57
C LYS A 89 3.98 -3.22 -24.16
N SER A 90 3.14 -4.26 -24.11
CA SER A 90 3.49 -5.59 -23.64
C SER A 90 4.16 -5.60 -22.25
N CYS A 91 3.68 -4.75 -21.35
CA CYS A 91 4.22 -4.62 -20.00
C CYS A 91 4.01 -5.87 -19.15
N ILE A 92 4.93 -6.08 -18.21
CA ILE A 92 4.89 -7.21 -17.26
C ILE A 92 4.93 -6.65 -15.85
N LEU A 93 3.97 -7.05 -15.02
CA LEU A 93 3.97 -6.82 -13.58
C LEU A 93 4.92 -7.83 -12.94
N GLU A 94 5.85 -7.35 -12.13
CA GLU A 94 6.90 -8.16 -11.52
C GLU A 94 6.93 -7.92 -10.01
N PHE A 95 7.04 -9.01 -9.24
CA PHE A 95 7.11 -8.98 -7.78
C PHE A 95 8.50 -9.42 -7.32
N HIS A 96 9.11 -8.64 -6.41
CA HIS A 96 10.44 -8.87 -5.88
C HIS A 96 10.41 -8.88 -4.35
N SER A 97 11.21 -9.74 -3.74
CA SER A 97 11.35 -9.80 -2.28
C SER A 97 12.29 -8.73 -1.72
N THR A 98 13.24 -8.25 -2.56
CA THR A 98 14.15 -7.15 -2.22
C THR A 98 14.37 -6.26 -3.44
N TYR A 99 14.89 -5.06 -3.23
CA TYR A 99 15.09 -4.05 -4.27
C TYR A 99 15.84 -4.56 -5.51
N ASN A 100 16.87 -5.38 -5.33
CA ASN A 100 17.74 -5.88 -6.39
C ASN A 100 17.59 -7.38 -6.67
N SER A 101 16.61 -8.05 -6.04
CA SER A 101 16.39 -9.47 -6.31
C SER A 101 15.72 -9.67 -7.67
N PRO A 102 15.98 -10.81 -8.35
CA PRO A 102 15.17 -11.18 -9.48
C PRO A 102 13.71 -11.34 -9.06
N PRO A 103 12.75 -11.06 -9.95
CA PRO A 103 11.34 -11.24 -9.64
C PRO A 103 11.02 -12.72 -9.40
N TYR A 104 10.27 -12.98 -8.34
CA TYR A 104 9.77 -14.32 -8.04
C TYR A 104 8.42 -14.63 -8.69
N GLU A 105 7.72 -13.60 -9.18
CA GLU A 105 6.45 -13.70 -9.89
C GLU A 105 6.43 -12.68 -11.01
N LYS A 106 5.90 -13.07 -12.18
CA LYS A 106 5.76 -12.24 -13.36
C LYS A 106 4.40 -12.47 -13.99
N VAL A 107 3.66 -11.39 -14.22
CA VAL A 107 2.33 -11.47 -14.83
C VAL A 107 2.22 -10.47 -15.97
N ARG A 108 1.84 -10.93 -17.15
CA ARG A 108 1.58 -10.05 -18.29
C ARG A 108 0.37 -9.19 -18.00
N ILE A 109 0.52 -7.89 -18.20
CA ILE A 109 -0.60 -6.95 -18.02
C ILE A 109 -1.40 -6.92 -19.31
N ASN A 110 -2.58 -7.53 -19.29
CA ASN A 110 -3.53 -7.57 -20.40
C ASN A 110 -4.95 -7.84 -19.89
N HIS A 111 -5.93 -7.72 -20.79
CA HIS A 111 -7.35 -7.95 -20.48
C HIS A 111 -7.70 -9.42 -20.14
N GLN A 112 -6.81 -10.37 -20.39
CA GLN A 112 -7.00 -11.77 -19.98
C GLN A 112 -6.68 -11.97 -18.48
N ASN A 113 -5.67 -11.24 -17.98
CA ASN A 113 -5.21 -11.36 -16.60
C ASN A 113 -5.84 -10.33 -15.67
N PHE A 114 -6.30 -9.18 -16.22
CA PHE A 114 -6.86 -8.08 -15.45
C PHE A 114 -8.15 -7.58 -16.09
N ALA A 115 -9.20 -7.46 -15.30
CA ALA A 115 -10.38 -6.70 -15.70
C ALA A 115 -10.22 -5.24 -15.22
N PRO A 116 -10.67 -4.26 -16.02
CA PRO A 116 -10.59 -2.84 -15.63
C PRO A 116 -11.19 -2.59 -14.26
N ASP A 117 -10.47 -1.81 -13.43
CA ASP A 117 -10.86 -1.42 -12.05
C ASP A 117 -11.08 -2.59 -11.07
N SER A 118 -10.82 -3.83 -11.48
CA SER A 118 -10.95 -5.01 -10.62
C SER A 118 -9.61 -5.35 -9.97
N MET A 119 -9.66 -5.71 -8.67
CA MET A 119 -8.48 -6.14 -7.92
C MET A 119 -8.14 -7.60 -8.23
N VAL A 120 -6.89 -7.84 -8.61
CA VAL A 120 -6.31 -9.18 -8.76
C VAL A 120 -5.31 -9.40 -7.63
N GLN A 121 -5.43 -10.52 -6.90
CA GLN A 121 -4.62 -10.82 -5.73
C GLN A 121 -3.45 -11.74 -6.08
N PHE A 122 -2.27 -11.39 -5.58
CA PHE A 122 -1.02 -12.14 -5.75
C PHE A 122 -0.43 -12.46 -4.38
N PRO A 123 -0.14 -13.73 -4.07
CA PRO A 123 0.50 -14.10 -2.81
C PRO A 123 1.93 -13.55 -2.78
N LEU A 124 2.31 -12.93 -1.67
CA LEU A 124 3.63 -12.37 -1.47
C LEU A 124 4.60 -13.40 -0.89
N LYS A 125 5.79 -13.51 -1.47
CA LYS A 125 6.92 -14.28 -0.94
C LYS A 125 7.87 -13.33 -0.22
N LEU A 126 7.60 -13.09 1.06
CA LEU A 126 8.39 -12.18 1.87
C LEU A 126 9.63 -12.90 2.41
N THR A 127 10.81 -12.36 2.12
CA THR A 127 12.08 -12.72 2.78
C THR A 127 12.51 -11.63 3.77
N THR A 128 11.92 -10.46 3.65
CA THR A 128 12.07 -9.30 4.53
C THR A 128 10.68 -8.77 4.87
N ASN A 129 10.60 -7.66 5.60
CA ASN A 129 9.33 -6.98 5.88
C ASN A 129 8.80 -6.16 4.71
N ASP A 130 9.45 -6.25 3.55
CA ASP A 130 9.21 -5.41 2.38
C ASP A 130 8.81 -6.23 1.16
N CYS A 131 8.10 -5.60 0.24
CA CYS A 131 7.81 -6.09 -1.09
C CYS A 131 8.05 -4.98 -2.11
N TYR A 132 8.59 -5.34 -3.26
CA TYR A 132 8.81 -4.40 -4.37
C TYR A 132 8.02 -4.88 -5.58
N ILE A 133 7.32 -3.95 -6.21
CA ILE A 133 6.52 -4.20 -7.41
C ILE A 133 7.04 -3.29 -8.51
N THR A 134 7.35 -3.87 -9.66
CA THR A 134 7.79 -3.13 -10.85
C THR A 134 6.90 -3.48 -12.03
N ILE A 135 6.79 -2.58 -12.98
CA ILE A 135 6.18 -2.85 -14.29
C ILE A 135 7.26 -2.67 -15.33
N SER A 136 7.72 -3.80 -15.90
CA SER A 136 8.71 -3.75 -16.99
C SER A 136 8.06 -3.15 -18.24
N GLY A 137 8.80 -2.28 -18.96
CA GLY A 137 8.26 -1.53 -20.09
C GLY A 137 7.54 -0.23 -19.70
N ALA A 138 7.35 0.03 -18.40
CA ALA A 138 6.94 1.30 -17.85
C ALA A 138 7.90 1.73 -16.75
N ASN A 139 8.04 3.03 -16.54
CA ASN A 139 8.90 3.54 -15.46
C ASN A 139 8.14 3.51 -14.12
N TYR A 140 7.66 2.32 -13.76
CA TYR A 140 6.90 2.11 -12.53
C TYR A 140 7.68 1.20 -11.59
N ARG A 141 7.88 1.70 -10.37
CA ARG A 141 8.46 0.95 -9.25
C ARG A 141 7.80 1.40 -7.97
N SER A 142 7.30 0.47 -7.20
CA SER A 142 6.71 0.73 -5.89
C SER A 142 7.36 -0.12 -4.82
N HIS A 143 7.55 0.46 -3.66
CA HIS A 143 8.02 -0.19 -2.45
C HIS A 143 6.91 -0.22 -1.41
N TYR A 144 6.64 -1.40 -0.86
CA TYR A 144 5.66 -1.60 0.19
C TYR A 144 6.36 -2.19 1.42
N GLU A 145 6.39 -1.43 2.49
CA GLU A 145 6.71 -1.94 3.81
C GLU A 145 5.51 -2.75 4.30
N ILE A 146 5.58 -4.07 4.27
CA ILE A 146 4.48 -4.95 4.65
C ILE A 146 4.30 -4.98 6.16
N LEU A 147 5.39 -5.14 6.89
CA LEU A 147 5.45 -5.04 8.34
C LEU A 147 6.36 -3.89 8.72
N SER A 148 5.98 -3.14 9.74
CA SER A 148 6.78 -2.02 10.21
C SER A 148 8.19 -2.48 10.64
N ASN A 149 9.21 -1.82 10.09
CA ASN A 149 10.61 -2.05 10.48
C ASN A 149 10.96 -1.38 11.82
N ASN A 150 10.11 -0.47 12.29
CA ASN A 150 10.24 0.24 13.55
C ASN A 150 9.52 -0.54 14.67
N ASP A 151 9.66 -0.05 15.91
CA ASP A 151 8.98 -0.59 17.09
C ASP A 151 7.48 -0.30 17.12
N PHE A 152 6.90 0.14 15.98
CA PHE A 152 5.48 0.38 15.84
C PHE A 152 4.77 -0.85 15.27
N PRO A 153 3.57 -1.16 15.76
CA PRO A 153 2.76 -2.23 15.24
C PRO A 153 2.20 -1.89 13.85
N THR A 154 2.03 -2.92 13.04
CA THR A 154 1.34 -2.80 11.75
C THR A 154 -0.11 -3.18 11.92
N PHE A 155 -1.01 -2.32 11.45
CA PHE A 155 -2.45 -2.50 11.55
C PHE A 155 -3.04 -2.96 10.22
N PHE A 156 -3.91 -3.96 10.32
CA PHE A 156 -4.71 -4.45 9.22
C PHE A 156 -6.18 -4.34 9.60
N LYS A 157 -6.96 -3.57 8.84
CA LYS A 157 -8.40 -3.44 9.03
C LYS A 157 -9.11 -4.68 8.48
N ILE A 158 -9.86 -5.37 9.31
CA ILE A 158 -10.67 -6.52 8.89
C ILE A 158 -11.81 -6.00 8.01
N THR A 159 -11.89 -6.52 6.78
CA THR A 159 -12.95 -6.18 5.84
C THR A 159 -14.11 -7.16 6.05
N LEU A 160 -15.26 -6.62 6.44
CA LEU A 160 -16.50 -7.38 6.55
C LEU A 160 -17.17 -7.42 5.17
N GLY A 161 -17.31 -8.58 4.59
CA GLY A 161 -18.00 -8.83 3.32
C GLY A 161 -18.30 -10.31 3.16
N GLU A 162 -19.23 -10.69 2.31
CA GLU A 162 -19.78 -12.06 2.22
C GLU A 162 -18.75 -13.18 2.00
N ASN A 163 -17.54 -12.86 1.52
CA ASN A 163 -16.41 -13.79 1.39
C ASN A 163 -15.14 -13.33 2.12
N SER A 164 -15.19 -12.33 2.99
CA SER A 164 -14.02 -11.57 3.41
C SER A 164 -13.64 -11.68 4.89
N GLY A 165 -14.30 -12.52 5.65
CA GLY A 165 -14.00 -12.70 7.08
C GLY A 165 -12.56 -13.14 7.40
N ASN A 166 -11.80 -13.50 6.37
CA ASN A 166 -10.41 -13.96 6.52
C ASN A 166 -9.38 -12.91 6.04
N PHE A 167 -9.79 -11.83 5.39
CA PHE A 167 -8.88 -10.84 4.85
C PHE A 167 -8.89 -9.55 5.65
N ALA A 168 -7.70 -9.06 5.94
CA ALA A 168 -7.51 -7.77 6.58
C ALA A 168 -6.60 -6.90 5.69
N ARG A 169 -7.04 -5.67 5.38
CA ARG A 169 -6.30 -4.72 4.55
C ARG A 169 -5.34 -3.92 5.40
N ARG A 170 -4.07 -3.80 4.97
CA ARG A 170 -3.07 -2.96 5.62
C ARG A 170 -3.50 -1.50 5.63
N ILE A 171 -3.32 -0.84 6.77
CA ILE A 171 -3.54 0.60 6.91
C ILE A 171 -2.19 1.30 6.86
N VAL A 172 -2.06 2.25 5.95
CA VAL A 172 -0.90 3.13 5.84
C VAL A 172 -1.33 4.56 6.12
N GLY A 173 -0.75 5.18 7.15
CA GLY A 173 -0.94 6.60 7.45
C GLY A 173 -2.39 7.02 7.78
N GLY A 174 -3.23 6.13 8.26
CA GLY A 174 -4.64 6.36 8.54
C GLY A 174 -4.96 6.58 10.02
N LYS A 175 -6.22 6.91 10.29
CA LYS A 175 -6.79 6.95 11.63
C LYS A 175 -7.29 5.55 12.01
N ILE A 176 -7.06 5.16 13.25
CA ILE A 176 -7.69 3.98 13.84
C ILE A 176 -9.03 4.44 14.43
N TYR A 177 -10.08 3.75 14.08
CA TYR A 177 -11.44 4.06 14.56
C TYR A 177 -11.83 3.07 15.68
N THR A 178 -12.43 3.57 16.74
CA THR A 178 -13.18 2.75 17.69
C THR A 178 -14.33 2.05 16.96
N ASN A 179 -14.82 0.95 17.35
CA ASN A 179 -15.89 0.18 16.66
C ASN A 179 -15.46 -0.46 15.32
N THR A 180 -14.17 -0.61 15.07
CA THR A 180 -13.65 -1.29 13.89
C THR A 180 -12.69 -2.38 14.35
N SER A 181 -12.82 -3.57 13.77
CA SER A 181 -11.93 -4.70 14.07
C SER A 181 -10.63 -4.60 13.28
N TYR A 182 -9.52 -4.80 13.96
CA TYR A 182 -8.19 -4.79 13.37
C TYR A 182 -7.44 -6.06 13.74
N TYR A 183 -6.61 -6.52 12.81
CA TYR A 183 -5.54 -7.48 13.08
C TYR A 183 -4.24 -6.69 13.25
N ILE A 184 -3.51 -6.94 14.33
CA ILE A 184 -2.31 -6.18 14.69
C ILE A 184 -1.14 -7.14 14.69
N ILE A 185 -0.07 -6.79 13.97
CA ILE A 185 1.19 -7.51 13.96
C ILE A 185 2.25 -6.60 14.55
N ALA A 186 2.96 -7.08 15.57
CA ALA A 186 4.07 -6.39 16.21
C ALA A 186 5.24 -7.35 16.42
N LYS A 187 6.47 -6.82 16.42
CA LYS A 187 7.69 -7.59 16.66
C LYS A 187 7.82 -8.06 18.11
N ASP A 188 7.26 -7.30 19.05
CA ASP A 188 7.38 -7.55 20.48
C ASP A 188 6.00 -7.59 21.13
N GLN A 189 5.77 -8.63 21.93
CA GLN A 189 4.55 -8.80 22.72
C GLN A 189 4.29 -7.62 23.66
N LYS A 190 5.34 -6.96 24.16
CA LYS A 190 5.21 -5.76 25.00
C LYS A 190 4.51 -4.60 24.28
N ILE A 191 4.68 -4.50 22.97
CA ILE A 191 4.00 -3.48 22.16
C ILE A 191 2.50 -3.78 22.11
N ILE A 192 2.14 -5.04 21.91
CA ILE A 192 0.75 -5.49 21.91
C ILE A 192 0.12 -5.24 23.28
N GLN A 193 0.84 -5.57 24.37
CA GLN A 193 0.34 -5.34 25.73
C GLN A 193 0.04 -3.86 25.98
N LYS A 194 0.93 -2.96 25.58
CA LYS A 194 0.67 -1.50 25.71
C LYS A 194 -0.56 -1.04 24.96
N ILE A 195 -0.88 -1.64 23.81
CA ILE A 195 -2.09 -1.31 23.04
C ILE A 195 -3.32 -1.85 23.76
N VAL A 196 -3.24 -3.05 24.32
CA VAL A 196 -4.31 -3.66 25.12
C VAL A 196 -4.61 -2.81 26.35
N ASP A 197 -3.58 -2.36 27.05
CA ASP A 197 -3.71 -1.53 28.26
C ASP A 197 -4.34 -0.15 27.98
N LEU A 198 -4.32 0.29 26.71
CA LEU A 198 -4.98 1.53 26.25
C LEU A 198 -6.43 1.35 25.84
N GLY A 199 -6.95 0.13 25.75
CA GLY A 199 -8.31 -0.13 25.24
C GLY A 199 -9.02 -1.27 25.97
N GLU A 200 -10.23 -1.02 26.44
CA GLU A 200 -11.03 -1.96 27.24
C GLU A 200 -11.54 -3.21 26.47
N ASN A 201 -11.34 -3.30 25.15
CA ASN A 201 -11.95 -4.36 24.31
C ASN A 201 -11.03 -4.86 23.19
N ILE A 202 -9.79 -5.25 23.51
CA ILE A 202 -8.90 -5.86 22.53
C ILE A 202 -8.83 -7.37 22.78
N ALA A 203 -9.35 -8.16 21.84
CA ALA A 203 -9.13 -9.60 21.84
C ALA A 203 -7.77 -9.92 21.20
N ILE A 204 -6.89 -10.59 21.93
CA ILE A 204 -5.61 -11.07 21.42
C ILE A 204 -5.78 -12.51 20.96
N SER A 205 -5.46 -12.80 19.69
CA SER A 205 -5.21 -14.16 19.23
C SER A 205 -3.71 -14.32 18.99
N ALA A 206 -3.11 -15.29 19.65
CA ALA A 206 -1.74 -15.72 19.42
C ALA A 206 -1.60 -16.50 18.09
#